data_15c0003e11edfbc847e7d5ad9dd41e17
#
_entry.id   15c0003e11edfbc847e7d5ad9dd41e17
#
_cell.length_a   1.000
_cell.length_b   1.000
_cell.length_c   1.000
_cell.angle_alpha   90.00
_cell.angle_beta   90.00
_cell.angle_gamma   90.00
#
_symmetry.space_group_name_H-M   'P 1'
#
loop_
_entity.id
_entity.type
_entity.pdbx_description
1 polymer ?
#
loop_
_entity_poly.entity_id
_entity_poly.type
_entity_poly.pdbx_seq_one_letter_code
_entity_poly.pdbx_strand_id
1 'polypeptide(L)'
;MRTIMLTGATGLIGEAFINLFSMPRNAKLILVARKKPDFELPKGVEVRIISDFFDEDALCEALRGGNEMICCIGTTIKKAGSKKAFEKTDVGIIELLAQCCSELDYDGFHYVSSIDSSIESKAFYLQCKGRAEMAIQLRKFKRISILRPSLLLGKRREFRLGEKIGMTFSAIFPFFLVGPLKRYRAIQADTVAKCLLYRSMSDNEDMMIFESEEIKTYTTLNINF
;
A
#
# COMPACT_ATOMS: atom_id res chain seq x y z
N MET A 1 3.43 -20.55 -9.22
CA MET A 1 2.24 -19.86 -8.67
C MET A 1 2.72 -18.84 -7.64
N ARG A 2 2.36 -17.58 -7.79
CA ARG A 2 2.74 -16.53 -6.82
C ARG A 2 1.83 -16.55 -5.61
N THR A 3 2.42 -16.35 -4.44
CA THR A 3 1.68 -16.17 -3.19
C THR A 3 1.85 -14.74 -2.73
N ILE A 4 0.78 -13.95 -2.83
CA ILE A 4 0.76 -12.55 -2.47
C ILE A 4 0.25 -12.42 -1.04
N MET A 5 1.05 -11.80 -0.18
CA MET A 5 0.65 -11.40 1.17
C MET A 5 0.17 -9.97 1.16
N LEU A 6 -1.01 -9.70 1.70
CA LEU A 6 -1.59 -8.35 1.78
C LEU A 6 -1.79 -7.95 3.24
N THR A 7 -1.21 -6.81 3.61
CA THR A 7 -1.50 -6.13 4.87
C THR A 7 -2.28 -4.84 4.63
N GLY A 8 -3.10 -4.42 5.60
CA GLY A 8 -3.97 -3.24 5.45
C GLY A 8 -5.23 -3.51 4.63
N ALA A 9 -5.72 -4.75 4.63
CA ALA A 9 -6.89 -5.24 3.89
C ALA A 9 -8.18 -4.42 4.07
N THR A 10 -8.40 -3.81 5.25
CA THR A 10 -9.58 -3.00 5.57
C THR A 10 -9.46 -1.52 5.16
N GLY A 11 -8.30 -1.13 4.62
CA GLY A 11 -8.08 0.20 4.05
C GLY A 11 -8.68 0.33 2.65
N LEU A 12 -8.86 1.57 2.18
CA LEU A 12 -9.46 1.86 0.88
C LEU A 12 -8.79 1.11 -0.28
N ILE A 13 -7.45 1.12 -0.33
CA ILE A 13 -6.68 0.45 -1.40
C ILE A 13 -6.64 -1.05 -1.17
N GLY A 14 -6.51 -1.52 0.09
CA GLY A 14 -6.51 -2.94 0.39
C GLY A 14 -7.83 -3.63 0.02
N GLU A 15 -8.98 -3.00 0.32
CA GLU A 15 -10.30 -3.50 -0.10
C GLU A 15 -10.44 -3.48 -1.62
N ALA A 16 -10.02 -2.40 -2.29
CA ALA A 16 -10.01 -2.33 -3.76
C ALA A 16 -9.13 -3.44 -4.38
N PHE A 17 -7.97 -3.73 -3.79
CA PHE A 17 -7.10 -4.81 -4.24
C PHE A 17 -7.76 -6.19 -4.12
N ILE A 18 -8.41 -6.47 -2.97
CA ILE A 18 -9.11 -7.74 -2.74
C ILE A 18 -10.22 -7.93 -3.78
N ASN A 19 -10.99 -6.88 -4.08
CA ASN A 19 -12.07 -6.93 -5.06
C ASN A 19 -11.56 -7.21 -6.49
N LEU A 20 -10.37 -6.73 -6.82
CA LEU A 20 -9.74 -6.98 -8.12
C LEU A 20 -9.10 -8.37 -8.21
N PHE A 21 -8.74 -8.98 -7.09
CA PHE A 21 -7.99 -10.23 -7.05
C PHE A 21 -8.78 -11.47 -7.52
N SER A 22 -10.10 -11.36 -7.72
CA SER A 22 -10.91 -12.45 -8.29
C SER A 22 -10.48 -12.88 -9.71
N MET A 23 -9.49 -12.23 -10.30
CA MET A 23 -9.11 -12.35 -11.71
C MET A 23 -7.85 -13.17 -12.04
N PRO A 24 -6.75 -13.20 -11.26
CA PRO A 24 -5.54 -13.90 -11.69
C PRO A 24 -5.60 -15.40 -11.45
N ARG A 25 -5.45 -16.20 -12.51
CA ARG A 25 -5.53 -17.67 -12.48
C ARG A 25 -4.33 -18.38 -11.81
N ASN A 26 -3.20 -17.69 -11.61
CA ASN A 26 -1.93 -18.28 -11.16
C ASN A 26 -1.36 -17.64 -9.87
N ALA A 27 -2.21 -17.05 -9.04
CA ALA A 27 -1.79 -16.44 -7.79
C ALA A 27 -2.71 -16.83 -6.62
N LYS A 28 -2.15 -16.89 -5.42
CA LYS A 28 -2.85 -17.05 -4.15
C LYS A 28 -2.77 -15.74 -3.38
N LEU A 29 -3.87 -15.32 -2.76
CA LEU A 29 -3.92 -14.15 -1.87
C LEU A 29 -4.10 -14.59 -0.43
N ILE A 30 -3.22 -14.10 0.43
CA ILE A 30 -3.27 -14.30 1.89
C ILE A 30 -3.29 -12.93 2.56
N LEU A 31 -4.31 -12.68 3.34
CA LEU A 31 -4.41 -11.47 4.15
C LEU A 31 -3.73 -11.70 5.49
N VAL A 32 -2.82 -10.81 5.89
CA VAL A 32 -2.24 -10.81 7.23
C VAL A 32 -2.81 -9.60 7.99
N ALA A 33 -3.57 -9.86 9.05
CA ALA A 33 -4.36 -8.83 9.71
C ALA A 33 -4.56 -9.11 11.20
N ARG A 34 -4.87 -8.07 11.99
CA ARG A 34 -5.21 -8.20 13.43
C ARG A 34 -6.61 -8.77 13.66
N LYS A 35 -7.49 -8.60 12.69
CA LYS A 35 -8.87 -9.11 12.72
C LYS A 35 -9.30 -9.46 11.31
N LYS A 36 -10.16 -10.45 11.18
CA LYS A 36 -10.79 -10.76 9.90
C LYS A 36 -11.59 -9.54 9.41
N PRO A 37 -11.49 -9.19 8.11
CA PRO A 37 -12.35 -8.17 7.52
C PRO A 37 -13.84 -8.47 7.76
N ASP A 38 -14.64 -7.43 7.95
CA ASP A 38 -16.10 -7.50 8.20
C ASP A 38 -16.93 -7.55 6.91
N PHE A 39 -16.28 -7.78 5.78
CA PHE A 39 -16.90 -7.92 4.46
C PHE A 39 -16.61 -9.28 3.85
N GLU A 40 -17.42 -9.65 2.88
CA GLU A 40 -17.27 -10.91 2.15
C GLU A 40 -15.97 -10.91 1.35
N LEU A 41 -15.19 -11.99 1.52
CA LEU A 41 -13.95 -12.19 0.81
C LEU A 41 -14.20 -13.06 -0.43
N PRO A 42 -13.51 -12.80 -1.55
CA PRO A 42 -13.54 -13.66 -2.71
C PRO A 42 -13.13 -15.10 -2.35
N LYS A 43 -13.72 -16.07 -3.06
CA LYS A 43 -13.43 -17.49 -2.84
C LYS A 43 -11.93 -17.77 -3.02
N GLY A 44 -11.34 -18.47 -2.06
CA GLY A 44 -9.92 -18.85 -2.10
C GLY A 44 -8.96 -17.86 -1.44
N VAL A 45 -9.45 -16.72 -0.93
CA VAL A 45 -8.64 -15.79 -0.12
C VAL A 45 -8.47 -16.38 1.28
N GLU A 46 -7.21 -16.58 1.71
CA GLU A 46 -6.86 -17.01 3.06
C GLU A 46 -6.68 -15.82 3.99
N VAL A 47 -6.96 -15.98 5.28
CA VAL A 47 -6.71 -14.93 6.29
C VAL A 47 -5.90 -15.52 7.43
N ARG A 48 -4.76 -14.91 7.70
CA ARG A 48 -3.90 -15.19 8.86
C ARG A 48 -4.04 -14.06 9.87
N ILE A 49 -4.43 -14.42 11.08
CA ILE A 49 -4.65 -13.45 12.15
C ILE A 49 -3.42 -13.43 13.07
N ILE A 50 -2.89 -12.22 13.28
CA ILE A 50 -1.85 -11.95 14.27
C ILE A 50 -2.34 -10.86 15.23
N SER A 51 -2.16 -11.07 16.52
CA SER A 51 -2.65 -10.14 17.55
C SER A 51 -1.86 -8.83 17.57
N ASP A 52 -0.55 -8.92 17.38
CA ASP A 52 0.38 -7.79 17.36
C ASP A 52 1.38 -7.93 16.20
N PHE A 53 1.52 -6.88 15.39
CA PHE A 53 2.54 -6.80 14.33
C PHE A 53 3.96 -6.60 14.88
N PHE A 54 4.11 -6.31 16.17
CA PHE A 54 5.41 -6.20 16.85
C PHE A 54 5.87 -7.49 17.52
N ASP A 55 5.07 -8.54 17.48
CA ASP A 55 5.50 -9.90 17.75
C ASP A 55 6.18 -10.42 16.48
N GLU A 56 7.51 -10.31 16.45
CA GLU A 56 8.33 -10.59 15.27
C GLU A 56 8.22 -12.06 14.84
N ASP A 57 8.23 -12.98 15.81
CA ASP A 57 8.11 -14.41 15.54
C ASP A 57 6.75 -14.76 14.94
N ALA A 58 5.67 -14.24 15.53
CA ALA A 58 4.32 -14.42 15.00
C ALA A 58 4.13 -13.76 13.63
N LEU A 59 4.75 -12.59 13.40
CA LEU A 59 4.72 -11.92 12.12
C LEU A 59 5.43 -12.72 11.03
N CYS A 60 6.67 -13.13 11.28
CA CYS A 60 7.46 -13.93 10.34
C CYS A 60 6.77 -15.27 10.03
N GLU A 61 6.19 -15.93 11.04
CA GLU A 61 5.42 -17.17 10.83
C GLU A 61 4.17 -16.93 9.96
N ALA A 62 3.45 -15.82 10.21
CA ALA A 62 2.28 -15.45 9.41
C ALA A 62 2.64 -15.12 7.96
N LEU A 63 3.88 -14.76 7.67
CA LEU A 63 4.38 -14.44 6.33
C LEU A 63 4.99 -15.64 5.60
N ARG A 64 5.17 -16.80 6.23
CA ARG A 64 5.77 -17.99 5.58
C ARG A 64 5.01 -18.43 4.33
N GLY A 65 5.77 -18.73 3.29
CA GLY A 65 5.26 -19.20 2.00
C GLY A 65 4.75 -18.10 1.07
N GLY A 66 4.95 -16.82 1.45
CA GLY A 66 4.74 -15.68 0.55
C GLY A 66 5.92 -15.47 -0.42
N ASN A 67 5.64 -14.82 -1.53
CA ASN A 67 6.65 -14.38 -2.50
C ASN A 67 6.59 -12.87 -2.73
N GLU A 68 5.40 -12.29 -2.62
CA GLU A 68 5.15 -10.88 -2.86
C GLU A 68 4.43 -10.27 -1.65
N MET A 69 4.94 -9.15 -1.15
CA MET A 69 4.29 -8.38 -0.11
C MET A 69 3.62 -7.14 -0.69
N ILE A 70 2.32 -6.98 -0.42
CA ILE A 70 1.60 -5.73 -0.65
C ILE A 70 1.26 -5.11 0.70
N CYS A 71 1.87 -3.98 0.97
CA CYS A 71 1.67 -3.25 2.21
C CYS A 71 0.81 -2.00 1.97
N CYS A 72 -0.46 -2.08 2.37
CA CYS A 72 -1.42 -0.98 2.39
C CYS A 72 -1.66 -0.44 3.82
N ILE A 73 -0.75 -0.76 4.77
CA ILE A 73 -0.85 -0.23 6.13
C ILE A 73 -0.62 1.28 6.11
N GLY A 74 -1.48 1.98 6.80
CA GLY A 74 -1.35 3.40 7.05
C GLY A 74 -2.47 3.89 7.95
N THR A 75 -2.13 4.81 8.85
CA THR A 75 -3.10 5.44 9.74
C THR A 75 -3.08 6.96 9.56
N THR A 76 -3.74 7.68 10.43
CA THR A 76 -3.62 9.13 10.56
C THR A 76 -3.19 9.45 11.99
N ILE A 77 -2.52 10.57 12.19
CA ILE A 77 -2.12 11.02 13.54
C ILE A 77 -3.36 11.07 14.47
N LYS A 78 -4.51 11.51 13.95
CA LYS A 78 -5.77 11.54 14.68
C LYS A 78 -6.25 10.14 15.08
N LYS A 79 -6.18 9.15 14.19
CA LYS A 79 -6.61 7.77 14.48
C LYS A 79 -5.61 7.05 15.38
N ALA A 80 -4.33 7.36 15.25
CA ALA A 80 -3.27 6.83 16.11
C ALA A 80 -3.30 7.45 17.53
N GLY A 81 -3.86 8.64 17.71
CA GLY A 81 -3.96 9.35 18.98
C GLY A 81 -2.71 10.20 19.32
N SER A 82 -1.56 9.88 18.78
CA SER A 82 -0.32 10.66 18.98
C SER A 82 0.66 10.47 17.81
N LYS A 83 1.63 11.40 17.69
CA LYS A 83 2.73 11.28 16.72
C LYS A 83 3.55 9.99 16.95
N LYS A 84 3.84 9.65 18.22
CA LYS A 84 4.58 8.45 18.58
C LYS A 84 3.84 7.17 18.17
N ALA A 85 2.53 7.09 18.40
CA ALA A 85 1.73 5.94 17.98
C ALA A 85 1.57 5.87 16.44
N PHE A 86 1.50 7.03 15.77
CA PHE A 86 1.53 7.10 14.31
C PHE A 86 2.85 6.56 13.76
N GLU A 87 3.99 7.03 14.26
CA GLU A 87 5.32 6.59 13.86
C GLU A 87 5.51 5.09 14.09
N LYS A 88 5.10 4.59 15.26
CA LYS A 88 5.12 3.16 15.58
C LYS A 88 4.38 2.35 14.51
N THR A 89 3.21 2.82 14.05
CA THR A 89 2.39 2.11 13.05
C THR A 89 2.92 2.29 11.63
N ASP A 90 3.16 3.54 11.20
CA ASP A 90 3.44 3.89 9.79
C ASP A 90 4.93 3.79 9.41
N VAL A 91 5.82 3.59 10.40
CA VAL A 91 7.24 3.29 10.20
C VAL A 91 7.57 1.91 10.78
N GLY A 92 7.37 1.71 12.08
CA GLY A 92 7.84 0.51 12.78
C GLY A 92 7.24 -0.79 12.23
N ILE A 93 5.94 -0.84 11.92
CA ILE A 93 5.35 -2.05 11.30
C ILE A 93 5.94 -2.29 9.90
N ILE A 94 6.18 -1.23 9.12
CA ILE A 94 6.72 -1.37 7.76
C ILE A 94 8.17 -1.88 7.81
N GLU A 95 8.96 -1.39 8.75
CA GLU A 95 10.33 -1.85 9.00
C GLU A 95 10.36 -3.36 9.32
N LEU A 96 9.50 -3.83 10.24
CA LEU A 96 9.40 -5.24 10.61
C LEU A 96 8.90 -6.11 9.45
N LEU A 97 7.88 -5.65 8.71
CA LEU A 97 7.40 -6.35 7.51
C LEU A 97 8.51 -6.51 6.47
N ALA A 98 9.26 -5.43 6.19
CA ALA A 98 10.35 -5.47 5.23
C ALA A 98 11.50 -6.38 5.71
N GLN A 99 11.78 -6.39 7.01
CA GLN A 99 12.75 -7.30 7.62
C GLN A 99 12.33 -8.76 7.46
N CYS A 100 11.17 -9.16 7.98
CA CYS A 100 10.68 -10.53 7.90
C CYS A 100 10.56 -11.01 6.45
N CYS A 101 10.03 -10.18 5.53
CA CYS A 101 9.93 -10.55 4.12
C CYS A 101 11.32 -10.78 3.50
N SER A 102 12.32 -9.96 3.83
CA SER A 102 13.69 -10.12 3.35
C SER A 102 14.36 -11.39 3.91
N GLU A 103 14.12 -11.73 5.18
CA GLU A 103 14.63 -12.95 5.83
C GLU A 103 13.95 -14.22 5.30
N LEU A 104 12.73 -14.10 4.79
CA LEU A 104 11.96 -15.17 4.15
C LEU A 104 12.14 -15.24 2.63
N ASP A 105 13.14 -14.54 2.08
CA ASP A 105 13.49 -14.52 0.65
C ASP A 105 12.33 -14.14 -0.28
N TYR A 106 11.53 -13.15 0.11
CA TYR A 106 10.51 -12.60 -0.77
C TYR A 106 11.11 -11.97 -2.02
N ASP A 107 10.50 -12.23 -3.17
CA ASP A 107 10.91 -11.64 -4.44
C ASP A 107 10.52 -10.16 -4.54
N GLY A 108 9.35 -9.78 -4.00
CA GLY A 108 8.84 -8.42 -4.18
C GLY A 108 8.22 -7.78 -2.94
N PHE A 109 8.40 -6.44 -2.84
CA PHE A 109 7.75 -5.63 -1.81
C PHE A 109 7.10 -4.38 -2.45
N HIS A 110 5.79 -4.25 -2.31
CA HIS A 110 4.97 -3.19 -2.90
C HIS A 110 4.30 -2.38 -1.80
N TYR A 111 4.61 -1.09 -1.73
CA TYR A 111 4.19 -0.22 -0.64
C TYR A 111 3.37 0.97 -1.11
N VAL A 112 2.29 1.26 -0.39
CA VAL A 112 1.50 2.47 -0.59
C VAL A 112 2.01 3.57 0.35
N SER A 113 2.74 4.49 -0.22
CA SER A 113 3.28 5.67 0.43
C SER A 113 2.35 6.89 0.25
N SER A 114 2.90 8.05 0.03
CA SER A 114 2.19 9.32 -0.20
C SER A 114 3.01 10.23 -1.10
N ILE A 115 2.33 11.05 -1.89
CA ILE A 115 2.98 12.13 -2.63
C ILE A 115 3.85 12.99 -1.70
N ASP A 116 4.97 13.48 -2.18
CA ASP A 116 5.96 14.31 -1.47
C ASP A 116 6.60 13.63 -0.24
N SER A 117 6.54 12.30 -0.12
CA SER A 117 7.25 11.56 0.92
C SER A 117 8.76 11.77 0.80
N SER A 118 9.41 12.16 1.90
CA SER A 118 10.85 12.36 1.97
C SER A 118 11.32 12.32 3.42
N ILE A 119 12.49 11.73 3.68
CA ILE A 119 13.12 11.76 5.01
C ILE A 119 13.51 13.18 5.43
N GLU A 120 13.70 14.08 4.49
CA GLU A 120 14.05 15.48 4.72
C GLU A 120 12.83 16.39 4.87
N SER A 121 11.59 15.83 4.74
CA SER A 121 10.39 16.64 4.83
C SER A 121 10.23 17.27 6.21
N LYS A 122 9.85 18.56 6.22
CA LYS A 122 9.47 19.27 7.45
C LYS A 122 8.11 18.81 8.00
N ALA A 123 7.29 18.21 7.15
CA ALA A 123 6.00 17.66 7.55
C ALA A 123 6.21 16.26 8.14
N PHE A 124 5.92 16.11 9.42
CA PHE A 124 6.13 14.85 10.17
C PHE A 124 5.53 13.62 9.49
N TYR A 125 4.32 13.75 8.93
CA TYR A 125 3.67 12.67 8.18
C TYR A 125 4.52 12.20 6.98
N LEU A 126 4.97 13.14 6.16
CA LEU A 126 5.77 12.86 4.96
C LEU A 126 7.16 12.34 5.30
N GLN A 127 7.74 12.83 6.41
CA GLN A 127 9.00 12.32 6.93
C GLN A 127 8.88 10.85 7.37
N CYS A 128 7.80 10.49 8.09
CA CYS A 128 7.55 9.10 8.45
C CYS A 128 7.36 8.21 7.22
N LYS A 129 6.61 8.68 6.21
CA LYS A 129 6.46 7.93 4.95
C LYS A 129 7.79 7.74 4.24
N GLY A 130 8.64 8.78 4.15
CA GLY A 130 9.99 8.67 3.59
C GLY A 130 10.89 7.68 4.34
N ARG A 131 10.81 7.64 5.67
CA ARG A 131 11.54 6.65 6.49
C ARG A 131 11.06 5.21 6.22
N ALA A 132 9.77 5.00 6.10
CA ALA A 132 9.21 3.69 5.74
C ALA A 132 9.68 3.24 4.33
N GLU A 133 9.70 4.15 3.35
CA GLU A 133 10.23 3.87 2.01
C GLU A 133 11.71 3.47 2.08
N MET A 134 12.52 4.20 2.86
CA MET A 134 13.94 3.92 3.04
C MET A 134 14.17 2.54 3.66
N ALA A 135 13.36 2.17 4.68
CA ALA A 135 13.47 0.87 5.32
C ALA A 135 13.26 -0.29 4.33
N ILE A 136 12.33 -0.14 3.37
CA ILE A 136 12.09 -1.13 2.31
C ILE A 136 13.28 -1.16 1.33
N GLN A 137 13.77 0.01 0.89
CA GLN A 137 14.84 0.14 -0.09
C GLN A 137 16.19 -0.41 0.41
N LEU A 138 16.42 -0.42 1.71
CA LEU A 138 17.61 -1.00 2.33
C LEU A 138 17.61 -2.54 2.37
N ARG A 139 16.50 -3.19 1.99
CA ARG A 139 16.39 -4.65 1.95
C ARG A 139 16.61 -5.20 0.54
N LYS A 140 16.97 -6.48 0.48
CA LYS A 140 17.26 -7.16 -0.79
C LYS A 140 15.99 -7.80 -1.35
N PHE A 141 15.21 -7.02 -2.11
CA PHE A 141 14.12 -7.53 -2.92
C PHE A 141 14.49 -7.42 -4.40
N LYS A 142 14.08 -8.39 -5.22
CA LYS A 142 14.24 -8.32 -6.67
C LYS A 142 13.34 -7.24 -7.27
N ARG A 143 12.17 -7.02 -6.66
CA ARG A 143 11.16 -6.04 -7.09
C ARG A 143 10.75 -5.15 -5.94
N ILE A 144 10.90 -3.87 -6.10
CA ILE A 144 10.35 -2.89 -5.16
C ILE A 144 9.43 -1.96 -5.94
N SER A 145 8.21 -1.75 -5.40
CA SER A 145 7.32 -0.72 -5.95
C SER A 145 6.81 0.17 -4.83
N ILE A 146 7.14 1.45 -4.90
CA ILE A 146 6.68 2.46 -3.97
C ILE A 146 5.68 3.34 -4.71
N LEU A 147 4.42 3.26 -4.33
CA LEU A 147 3.35 4.06 -4.93
C LEU A 147 3.10 5.27 -4.04
N ARG A 148 3.27 6.47 -4.59
CA ARG A 148 3.05 7.77 -3.94
C ARG A 148 1.77 8.42 -4.47
N PRO A 149 0.59 7.89 -4.16
CA PRO A 149 -0.65 8.50 -4.59
C PRO A 149 -0.84 9.87 -3.96
N SER A 150 -1.48 10.77 -4.70
CA SER A 150 -2.05 12.00 -4.19
C SER A 150 -3.34 11.72 -3.41
N LEU A 151 -4.29 12.63 -3.42
CA LEU A 151 -5.58 12.43 -2.77
C LEU A 151 -6.32 11.23 -3.37
N LEU A 152 -6.63 10.26 -2.51
CA LEU A 152 -7.34 9.04 -2.90
C LEU A 152 -8.86 9.25 -2.97
N LEU A 153 -9.45 8.85 -4.09
CA LEU A 153 -10.89 8.78 -4.28
C LEU A 153 -11.38 7.33 -4.19
N GLY A 154 -12.53 7.12 -3.58
CA GLY A 154 -13.19 5.82 -3.48
C GLY A 154 -14.25 5.78 -2.39
N LYS A 155 -15.10 4.75 -2.42
CA LYS A 155 -16.10 4.51 -1.37
C LYS A 155 -15.39 3.98 -0.14
N ARG A 156 -15.33 4.78 0.95
CA ARG A 156 -14.75 4.37 2.23
C ARG A 156 -15.85 3.97 3.20
N ARG A 157 -15.63 2.89 3.95
CA ARG A 157 -16.49 2.51 5.08
C ARG A 157 -16.28 3.45 6.27
N GLU A 158 -15.08 4.00 6.46
CA GLU A 158 -14.76 5.00 7.49
C GLU A 158 -14.28 6.31 6.87
N PHE A 159 -14.91 7.42 7.20
CA PHE A 159 -14.50 8.76 6.75
C PHE A 159 -13.28 9.25 7.52
N ARG A 160 -12.21 9.63 6.83
CA ARG A 160 -11.09 10.39 7.38
C ARG A 160 -11.44 11.88 7.35
N LEU A 161 -11.79 12.45 8.50
CA LEU A 161 -12.32 13.81 8.65
C LEU A 161 -11.45 14.94 8.05
N GLY A 162 -10.13 14.75 7.90
CA GLY A 162 -9.24 15.75 7.26
C GLY A 162 -9.33 15.81 5.73
N GLU A 163 -9.92 14.79 5.08
CA GLU A 163 -9.99 14.72 3.62
C GLU A 163 -11.19 15.45 3.03
N LYS A 164 -12.22 15.79 3.84
CA LYS A 164 -13.39 16.54 3.32
C LYS A 164 -13.00 17.86 2.67
N ILE A 165 -12.03 18.59 3.24
CA ILE A 165 -11.60 19.89 2.69
C ILE A 165 -10.76 19.68 1.44
N GLY A 166 -9.82 18.71 1.43
CA GLY A 166 -8.99 18.38 0.26
C GLY A 166 -9.77 17.74 -0.89
N MET A 167 -10.71 16.81 -0.57
CA MET A 167 -11.56 16.15 -1.57
C MET A 167 -12.48 17.15 -2.28
N THR A 168 -13.07 18.10 -1.54
CA THR A 168 -13.93 19.13 -2.12
C THR A 168 -13.14 20.03 -3.08
N PHE A 169 -11.92 20.41 -2.71
CA PHE A 169 -11.10 21.31 -3.54
C PHE A 169 -10.56 20.62 -4.80
N SER A 170 -10.02 19.42 -4.70
CA SER A 170 -9.43 18.71 -5.85
C SER A 170 -10.47 18.03 -6.75
N ALA A 171 -11.64 17.67 -6.21
CA ALA A 171 -12.74 17.11 -7.00
C ALA A 171 -13.57 18.19 -7.72
N ILE A 172 -13.65 19.41 -7.17
CA ILE A 172 -14.45 20.51 -7.75
C ILE A 172 -13.62 21.31 -8.77
N PHE A 173 -12.29 21.39 -8.63
CA PHE A 173 -11.44 22.21 -9.49
C PHE A 173 -10.29 21.46 -10.19
N PRO A 174 -10.54 20.35 -10.92
CA PRO A 174 -9.48 19.64 -11.64
C PRO A 174 -8.83 20.51 -12.73
N PHE A 175 -9.53 21.54 -13.23
CA PHE A 175 -9.03 22.45 -14.26
C PHE A 175 -7.91 23.37 -13.79
N PHE A 176 -7.80 23.66 -12.50
CA PHE A 176 -6.72 24.49 -11.96
C PHE A 176 -5.42 23.72 -11.70
N LEU A 177 -5.50 22.38 -11.63
CA LEU A 177 -4.33 21.53 -11.47
C LEU A 177 -3.73 21.17 -12.83
N VAL A 178 -3.07 22.16 -13.47
CA VAL A 178 -2.40 22.02 -14.78
C VAL A 178 -0.87 22.14 -14.63
N GLY A 179 -0.11 21.73 -15.63
CA GLY A 179 1.35 21.77 -15.58
C GLY A 179 1.90 20.96 -14.41
N PRO A 180 2.84 21.51 -13.62
CA PRO A 180 3.46 20.81 -12.49
C PRO A 180 2.46 20.40 -11.39
N LEU A 181 1.32 21.07 -11.29
CA LEU A 181 0.29 20.78 -10.29
C LEU A 181 -0.56 19.53 -10.63
N LYS A 182 -0.44 18.98 -11.83
CA LYS A 182 -1.15 17.73 -12.23
C LYS A 182 -0.90 16.58 -11.26
N ARG A 183 0.31 16.49 -10.68
CA ARG A 183 0.68 15.44 -9.72
C ARG A 183 -0.21 15.40 -8.48
N TYR A 184 -0.88 16.52 -8.12
CA TYR A 184 -1.79 16.60 -6.99
C TYR A 184 -3.25 16.27 -7.34
N ARG A 185 -3.54 15.96 -8.61
CA ARG A 185 -4.89 15.52 -9.01
C ARG A 185 -5.22 14.22 -8.30
N ALA A 186 -6.45 14.16 -7.81
CA ALA A 186 -6.95 12.97 -7.13
C ALA A 186 -6.86 11.71 -8.02
N ILE A 187 -6.64 10.56 -7.40
CA ILE A 187 -6.52 9.25 -8.05
C ILE A 187 -7.50 8.27 -7.42
N GLN A 188 -8.13 7.44 -8.24
CA GLN A 188 -9.03 6.38 -7.78
C GLN A 188 -8.23 5.28 -7.06
N ALA A 189 -8.76 4.79 -5.93
CA ALA A 189 -8.16 3.68 -5.21
C ALA A 189 -8.02 2.42 -6.07
N ASP A 190 -9.00 2.16 -6.95
CA ASP A 190 -8.97 1.05 -7.90
C ASP A 190 -7.78 1.14 -8.86
N THR A 191 -7.41 2.35 -9.29
CA THR A 191 -6.23 2.56 -10.16
C THR A 191 -4.95 2.22 -9.42
N VAL A 192 -4.83 2.62 -8.14
CA VAL A 192 -3.67 2.26 -7.31
C VAL A 192 -3.61 0.75 -7.06
N ALA A 193 -4.76 0.14 -6.76
CA ALA A 193 -4.88 -1.30 -6.54
C ALA A 193 -4.51 -2.10 -7.80
N LYS A 194 -4.94 -1.66 -9.00
CA LYS A 194 -4.54 -2.26 -10.28
C LYS A 194 -3.03 -2.18 -10.50
N CYS A 195 -2.41 -1.03 -10.22
CA CYS A 195 -0.96 -0.89 -10.32
C CYS A 195 -0.23 -1.88 -9.40
N LEU A 196 -0.67 -2.01 -8.13
CA LEU A 196 -0.13 -3.01 -7.21
C LEU A 196 -0.29 -4.43 -7.75
N LEU A 197 -1.45 -4.77 -8.30
CA LEU A 197 -1.71 -6.09 -8.88
C LEU A 197 -0.75 -6.38 -10.05
N TYR A 198 -0.64 -5.46 -11.01
CA TYR A 198 0.26 -5.64 -12.16
C TYR A 198 1.72 -5.74 -11.73
N ARG A 199 2.15 -4.92 -10.77
CA ARG A 199 3.51 -4.98 -10.22
C ARG A 199 3.79 -6.28 -9.49
N SER A 200 2.88 -6.76 -8.65
CA SER A 200 3.03 -8.02 -7.94
C SER A 200 2.99 -9.26 -8.86
N MET A 201 2.49 -9.12 -10.08
CA MET A 201 2.46 -10.18 -11.10
C MET A 201 3.56 -10.03 -12.16
N SER A 202 4.32 -8.94 -12.16
CA SER A 202 5.41 -8.68 -13.11
C SER A 202 6.62 -9.57 -12.83
N ASP A 203 7.35 -9.96 -13.89
CA ASP A 203 8.64 -10.65 -13.79
C ASP A 203 9.83 -9.69 -13.84
N ASN A 204 9.60 -8.39 -14.04
CA ASN A 204 10.66 -7.39 -14.07
C ASN A 204 11.32 -7.23 -12.70
N GLU A 205 12.63 -7.42 -12.64
CA GLU A 205 13.44 -7.22 -11.43
C GLU A 205 13.95 -5.78 -11.40
N ASP A 206 13.18 -4.89 -10.78
CA ASP A 206 13.46 -3.47 -10.72
C ASP A 206 12.92 -2.81 -9.45
N MET A 207 13.45 -1.63 -9.16
CA MET A 207 12.89 -0.74 -8.15
C MET A 207 12.24 0.46 -8.84
N MET A 208 10.95 0.65 -8.59
CA MET A 208 10.19 1.76 -9.16
C MET A 208 9.45 2.55 -8.08
N ILE A 209 9.53 3.87 -8.21
CA ILE A 209 8.70 4.82 -7.44
C ILE A 209 7.71 5.43 -8.41
N PHE A 210 6.43 5.34 -8.10
CA PHE A 210 5.34 5.81 -8.95
C PHE A 210 4.63 6.99 -8.28
N GLU A 211 4.69 8.16 -8.87
CA GLU A 211 3.80 9.28 -8.55
C GLU A 211 2.40 9.06 -9.20
N SER A 212 1.39 9.83 -8.80
CA SER A 212 0.00 9.63 -9.25
C SER A 212 -0.20 9.51 -10.76
N GLU A 213 0.50 10.31 -11.56
CA GLU A 213 0.36 10.24 -13.02
C GLU A 213 1.04 9.01 -13.61
N GLU A 214 2.17 8.58 -13.02
CA GLU A 214 2.86 7.35 -13.43
C GLU A 214 2.06 6.12 -13.07
N ILE A 215 1.38 6.10 -11.89
CA ILE A 215 0.43 5.04 -11.52
C ILE A 215 -0.66 4.90 -12.58
N LYS A 216 -1.27 6.02 -13.03
CA LYS A 216 -2.31 6.03 -14.05
C LYS A 216 -1.79 5.51 -15.38
N THR A 217 -0.64 6.03 -15.83
CA THR A 217 -0.01 5.63 -17.10
C THR A 217 0.33 4.15 -17.11
N TYR A 218 1.01 3.66 -16.06
CA TYR A 218 1.37 2.26 -15.91
C TYR A 218 0.14 1.35 -15.95
N THR A 219 -0.93 1.74 -15.25
CA THR A 219 -2.18 0.97 -15.21
C THR A 219 -2.87 0.93 -16.57
N THR A 220 -2.80 2.02 -17.36
CA THR A 220 -3.39 2.09 -18.70
C THR A 220 -2.63 1.23 -19.70
N LEU A 221 -1.30 1.19 -19.62
CA LEU A 221 -0.45 0.41 -20.52
C LEU A 221 -0.56 -1.11 -20.28
N ASN A 222 -0.94 -1.54 -19.08
CA ASN A 222 -1.02 -2.95 -18.69
C ASN A 222 -2.46 -3.47 -18.58
N ILE A 223 -3.43 -2.87 -19.27
CA ILE A 223 -4.85 -3.27 -19.24
C ILE A 223 -5.10 -4.72 -19.71
N ASN A 224 -4.20 -5.30 -20.50
CA ASN A 224 -4.34 -6.63 -21.08
C ASN A 224 -3.69 -7.75 -20.25
N PHE A 225 -3.43 -7.49 -18.98
CA PHE A 225 -2.88 -8.48 -18.05
C PHE A 225 -3.94 -9.43 -17.50
#